data_13eda6184cbfffefedfcd7eb7f6343ad
#
_entry.id   13eda6184cbfffefedfcd7eb7f6343ad
#
_cell.length_a   1.000
_cell.length_b   1.000
_cell.length_c   1.000
_cell.angle_alpha   90.00
_cell.angle_beta   90.00
_cell.angle_gamma   90.00
#
_symmetry.space_group_name_H-M   'P 1'
#
loop_
_entity.id
_entity.type
_entity.pdbx_description
1 polymer ?
#
loop_
_entity_poly.entity_id
_entity_poly.type
_entity_poly.pdbx_seq_one_letter_code
_entity_poly.pdbx_strand_id
1 'polypeptide(L)'
;MTDPSTSSGTTVGGSGTIVVAIDGPAGSGKSSVSKQAARALGFGFLDTGAAYRALAWHSLAQGADTSDPAAVLRVAEDFPYAISLDPDKFWVRVGVADVTLAIREPRVTDAVSGVARVPEIRESVNALFRRLIGESALPGVVVEGRDITTVVAPDAPVRILLTASPEVRAARRSAEVTTQDAASVADALHRRDASDSKVVDFLTAAPGVVVVDSTDLDFNQTVAAVLDVVQATTLRPAQALRQAQGPGDARKRATS
;
A
#
# COMPACT_ATOMS: atom_id res chain seq x y z
N MET A 1 -9.02 38.13 23.28
CA MET A 1 -7.67 37.52 23.21
C MET A 1 -7.80 36.09 23.73
N THR A 2 -8.11 35.17 22.88
CA THR A 2 -8.13 33.72 23.16
C THR A 2 -7.53 33.04 21.97
N ASP A 3 -6.43 32.38 22.22
CA ASP A 3 -5.57 31.71 21.28
C ASP A 3 -6.23 30.39 20.83
N PRO A 4 -6.32 30.10 19.54
CA PRO A 4 -6.74 28.78 19.05
C PRO A 4 -5.58 28.08 18.35
N SER A 5 -4.84 27.28 19.06
CA SER A 5 -3.93 26.33 18.40
C SER A 5 -3.62 25.13 19.28
N THR A 6 -4.35 24.07 19.05
CA THR A 6 -3.85 22.72 19.29
C THR A 6 -4.45 21.79 18.24
N SER A 7 -3.79 21.72 17.08
CA SER A 7 -4.01 20.64 16.13
C SER A 7 -3.38 19.40 16.73
N SER A 8 -4.19 18.53 17.32
CA SER A 8 -3.80 17.19 17.73
C SER A 8 -3.55 16.35 16.48
N GLY A 9 -2.29 16.22 16.11
CA GLY A 9 -1.85 15.22 15.12
C GLY A 9 -2.20 13.83 15.64
N THR A 10 -3.16 13.19 15.00
CA THR A 10 -3.50 11.79 15.26
C THR A 10 -2.36 10.94 14.71
N THR A 11 -1.48 10.46 15.57
CA THR A 11 -0.48 9.43 15.24
C THR A 11 -1.21 8.17 14.81
N VAL A 12 -1.10 7.82 13.53
CA VAL A 12 -1.61 6.57 12.98
C VAL A 12 -0.68 5.43 13.37
N GLY A 13 -1.06 4.72 14.39
CA GLY A 13 -0.38 3.53 14.90
C GLY A 13 -0.66 3.39 16.40
N GLY A 14 -1.40 2.37 16.81
CA GLY A 14 -1.37 1.93 18.21
C GLY A 14 0.09 1.68 18.60
N SER A 15 0.48 1.96 19.83
CA SER A 15 1.86 1.94 20.31
C SER A 15 2.59 0.64 19.91
N GLY A 16 3.32 0.65 18.80
CA GLY A 16 4.21 -0.43 18.41
C GLY A 16 4.12 -0.97 16.99
N THR A 17 3.04 -0.78 16.22
CA THR A 17 2.93 -1.34 14.85
C THR A 17 3.76 -0.54 13.84
N ILE A 18 4.76 -1.18 13.22
CA ILE A 18 5.60 -0.58 12.18
C ILE A 18 4.84 -0.60 10.84
N VAL A 19 4.70 0.57 10.21
CA VAL A 19 4.12 0.67 8.86
C VAL A 19 5.23 0.79 7.83
N VAL A 20 5.22 -0.11 6.84
CA VAL A 20 6.06 -0.03 5.64
C VAL A 20 5.13 0.32 4.47
N ALA A 21 5.18 1.56 4.02
CA ALA A 21 4.36 2.09 2.94
C ALA A 21 5.08 1.93 1.60
N ILE A 22 4.43 1.27 0.63
CA ILE A 22 5.02 1.00 -0.70
C ILE A 22 4.05 1.46 -1.79
N ASP A 23 4.44 2.49 -2.54
CA ASP A 23 3.76 2.93 -3.74
C ASP A 23 4.50 2.50 -5.01
N GLY A 24 3.84 2.62 -6.15
CA GLY A 24 4.48 2.40 -7.44
C GLY A 24 3.49 2.08 -8.57
N PRO A 25 3.93 2.17 -9.83
CA PRO A 25 3.10 1.96 -11.01
C PRO A 25 2.64 0.51 -11.19
N ALA A 26 1.69 0.30 -12.10
CA ALA A 26 1.26 -1.05 -12.46
C ALA A 26 2.42 -1.83 -13.10
N GLY A 27 2.55 -3.13 -12.79
CA GLY A 27 3.63 -3.97 -13.32
C GLY A 27 5.00 -3.77 -12.67
N SER A 28 5.16 -2.88 -11.66
CA SER A 28 6.44 -2.74 -10.92
C SER A 28 6.79 -3.95 -10.04
N GLY A 29 5.86 -4.89 -9.86
CA GLY A 29 6.04 -6.04 -8.98
C GLY A 29 5.72 -5.76 -7.50
N LYS A 30 5.20 -4.57 -7.17
CA LYS A 30 4.99 -4.16 -5.78
C LYS A 30 4.17 -5.14 -4.94
N SER A 31 3.08 -5.72 -5.46
CA SER A 31 2.25 -6.64 -4.68
C SER A 31 3.00 -7.92 -4.29
N SER A 32 3.72 -8.52 -5.24
CA SER A 32 4.52 -9.72 -4.99
C SER A 32 5.69 -9.45 -4.07
N VAL A 33 6.41 -8.33 -4.30
CA VAL A 33 7.56 -7.89 -3.49
C VAL A 33 7.11 -7.51 -2.07
N SER A 34 6.04 -6.72 -1.93
CA SER A 34 5.49 -6.32 -0.62
C SER A 34 5.02 -7.52 0.19
N LYS A 35 4.36 -8.47 -0.46
CA LYS A 35 3.91 -9.72 0.17
C LYS A 35 5.10 -10.56 0.66
N GLN A 36 6.16 -10.67 -0.14
CA GLN A 36 7.35 -11.41 0.25
C GLN A 36 8.15 -10.68 1.33
N ALA A 37 8.24 -9.35 1.28
CA ALA A 37 8.85 -8.55 2.34
C ALA A 37 8.08 -8.69 3.66
N ALA A 38 6.74 -8.68 3.63
CA ALA A 38 5.92 -8.92 4.81
C ALA A 38 6.22 -10.28 5.46
N ARG A 39 6.33 -11.35 4.66
CA ARG A 39 6.74 -12.69 5.15
C ARG A 39 8.10 -12.66 5.83
N ALA A 40 9.09 -12.07 5.16
CA ALA A 40 10.47 -12.02 5.68
C ALA A 40 10.58 -11.22 6.99
N LEU A 41 9.71 -10.22 7.18
CA LEU A 41 9.67 -9.38 8.37
C LEU A 41 8.77 -9.95 9.49
N GLY A 42 7.95 -10.96 9.21
CA GLY A 42 6.89 -11.42 10.12
C GLY A 42 5.77 -10.37 10.30
N PHE A 43 5.53 -9.54 9.27
CA PHE A 43 4.54 -8.48 9.25
C PHE A 43 3.27 -8.90 8.51
N GLY A 44 2.19 -8.16 8.72
CA GLY A 44 1.02 -8.23 7.88
C GLY A 44 1.25 -7.66 6.49
N PHE A 45 0.36 -8.00 5.55
CA PHE A 45 0.34 -7.49 4.19
C PHE A 45 -1.04 -6.92 3.86
N LEU A 46 -1.10 -5.66 3.44
CA LEU A 46 -2.34 -4.99 3.03
C LEU A 46 -2.24 -4.55 1.56
N ASP A 47 -3.00 -5.21 0.68
CA ASP A 47 -3.25 -4.82 -0.72
C ASP A 47 -4.40 -3.80 -0.76
N THR A 48 -4.09 -2.52 -0.84
CA THR A 48 -5.12 -1.47 -0.90
C THR A 48 -5.89 -1.48 -2.22
N GLY A 49 -5.25 -1.91 -3.30
CA GLY A 49 -5.90 -2.08 -4.59
C GLY A 49 -7.02 -3.13 -4.56
N ALA A 50 -6.93 -4.11 -3.66
CA ALA A 50 -7.98 -5.13 -3.48
C ALA A 50 -9.29 -4.52 -2.97
N ALA A 51 -9.27 -3.49 -2.12
CA ALA A 51 -10.48 -2.84 -1.64
C ALA A 51 -11.23 -2.09 -2.76
N TYR A 52 -10.52 -1.32 -3.58
CA TYR A 52 -11.13 -0.66 -4.74
C TYR A 52 -11.70 -1.66 -5.75
N ARG A 53 -11.01 -2.78 -5.96
CA ARG A 53 -11.50 -3.87 -6.81
C ARG A 53 -12.72 -4.57 -6.20
N ALA A 54 -12.72 -4.80 -4.89
CA ALA A 54 -13.86 -5.39 -4.20
C ALA A 54 -15.09 -4.47 -4.25
N LEU A 55 -14.92 -3.15 -4.11
CA LEU A 55 -16.01 -2.20 -4.28
C LEU A 55 -16.50 -2.14 -5.74
N ALA A 56 -15.61 -2.20 -6.73
CA ALA A 56 -16.00 -2.30 -8.13
C ALA A 56 -16.77 -3.60 -8.41
N TRP A 57 -16.31 -4.74 -7.89
CA TRP A 57 -17.04 -6.01 -7.97
C TRP A 57 -18.42 -5.91 -7.32
N HIS A 58 -18.51 -5.31 -6.14
CA HIS A 58 -19.76 -5.12 -5.41
C HIS A 58 -20.72 -4.23 -6.19
N SER A 59 -20.25 -3.12 -6.75
CA SER A 59 -21.05 -2.22 -7.60
C SER A 59 -21.60 -2.95 -8.82
N LEU A 60 -20.78 -3.72 -9.52
CA LEU A 60 -21.21 -4.51 -10.66
C LEU A 60 -22.23 -5.59 -10.27
N ALA A 61 -22.05 -6.24 -9.11
CA ALA A 61 -22.97 -7.25 -8.61
C ALA A 61 -24.34 -6.67 -8.24
N GLN A 62 -24.38 -5.39 -7.83
CA GLN A 62 -25.62 -4.63 -7.58
C GLN A 62 -26.21 -3.98 -8.84
N GLY A 63 -25.61 -4.20 -10.02
CA GLY A 63 -26.05 -3.60 -11.28
C GLY A 63 -25.80 -2.08 -11.37
N ALA A 64 -24.93 -1.53 -10.55
CA ALA A 64 -24.60 -0.11 -10.56
C ALA A 64 -23.66 0.24 -11.72
N ASP A 65 -23.90 1.38 -12.36
CA ASP A 65 -22.98 1.97 -13.33
C ASP A 65 -21.78 2.56 -12.58
N THR A 66 -20.60 1.94 -12.72
CA THR A 66 -19.37 2.42 -12.09
C THR A 66 -18.82 3.72 -12.70
N SER A 67 -19.40 4.19 -13.82
CA SER A 67 -19.10 5.50 -14.39
C SER A 67 -19.92 6.63 -13.75
N ASP A 68 -21.01 6.32 -13.04
CA ASP A 68 -21.82 7.26 -12.26
C ASP A 68 -21.36 7.32 -10.80
N PRO A 69 -20.73 8.43 -10.36
CA PRO A 69 -20.28 8.59 -8.97
C PRO A 69 -21.41 8.40 -7.95
N ALA A 70 -22.63 8.88 -8.24
CA ALA A 70 -23.75 8.77 -7.32
C ALA A 70 -24.21 7.32 -7.14
N ALA A 71 -24.16 6.50 -8.21
CA ALA A 71 -24.46 5.08 -8.12
C ALA A 71 -23.41 4.34 -7.28
N VAL A 72 -22.12 4.65 -7.47
CA VAL A 72 -21.03 4.06 -6.68
C VAL A 72 -21.13 4.43 -5.21
N LEU A 73 -21.43 5.69 -4.89
CA LEU A 73 -21.60 6.16 -3.50
C LEU A 73 -22.73 5.43 -2.80
N ARG A 74 -23.88 5.28 -3.42
CA ARG A 74 -25.02 4.52 -2.83
C ARG A 74 -24.64 3.07 -2.50
N VAL A 75 -23.88 2.42 -3.37
CA VAL A 75 -23.41 1.04 -3.12
C VAL A 75 -22.38 0.98 -2.00
N ALA A 76 -21.54 2.02 -1.88
CA ALA A 76 -20.50 2.08 -0.87
C ALA A 76 -21.03 2.31 0.56
N GLU A 77 -22.26 2.80 0.73
CA GLU A 77 -22.91 2.95 2.05
C GLU A 77 -23.03 1.62 2.78
N ASP A 78 -23.27 0.52 2.04
CA ASP A 78 -23.31 -0.84 2.59
C ASP A 78 -22.24 -1.70 1.89
N PHE A 79 -20.97 -1.45 2.24
CA PHE A 79 -19.84 -2.19 1.70
C PHE A 79 -19.18 -3.05 2.80
N PRO A 80 -19.68 -4.29 3.02
CA PRO A 80 -19.22 -5.18 4.08
C PRO A 80 -17.90 -5.86 3.69
N TYR A 81 -16.84 -5.06 3.56
CA TYR A 81 -15.53 -5.47 3.12
C TYR A 81 -14.69 -6.04 4.25
N ALA A 82 -14.02 -7.15 3.96
CA ALA A 82 -13.00 -7.73 4.82
C ALA A 82 -11.83 -8.28 3.98
N ILE A 83 -10.63 -8.20 4.55
CA ILE A 83 -9.38 -8.67 3.93
C ILE A 83 -8.49 -9.33 4.98
N SER A 84 -7.80 -10.41 4.60
CA SER A 84 -6.75 -11.00 5.42
C SER A 84 -5.48 -10.14 5.34
N LEU A 85 -4.85 -9.89 6.48
CA LEU A 85 -3.50 -9.34 6.55
C LEU A 85 -2.42 -10.43 6.56
N ASP A 86 -2.79 -11.72 6.61
CA ASP A 86 -1.85 -12.83 6.57
C ASP A 86 -1.29 -12.99 5.14
N PRO A 87 0.01 -12.79 4.93
CA PRO A 87 0.61 -12.93 3.60
C PRO A 87 0.57 -14.37 3.06
N ASP A 88 0.35 -15.39 3.91
CA ASP A 88 0.28 -16.79 3.50
C ASP A 88 -1.15 -17.27 3.27
N LYS A 89 -2.12 -16.63 3.92
CA LYS A 89 -3.55 -16.95 3.83
C LYS A 89 -4.35 -15.74 3.37
N PHE A 90 -3.97 -15.20 2.22
CA PHE A 90 -4.61 -14.01 1.67
C PHE A 90 -6.00 -14.34 1.11
N TRP A 91 -6.99 -13.59 1.55
CA TRP A 91 -8.36 -13.62 1.03
C TRP A 91 -9.00 -12.23 1.10
N VAL A 92 -10.01 -12.02 0.25
CA VAL A 92 -10.85 -10.82 0.22
C VAL A 92 -12.31 -11.25 0.21
N ARG A 93 -13.14 -10.63 1.05
CA ARG A 93 -14.57 -10.91 1.14
C ARG A 93 -15.40 -9.64 1.04
N VAL A 94 -16.60 -9.80 0.49
CA VAL A 94 -17.68 -8.81 0.55
C VAL A 94 -18.89 -9.53 1.14
N GLY A 95 -19.23 -9.19 2.39
CA GLY A 95 -20.16 -9.97 3.18
C GLY A 95 -19.69 -11.40 3.33
N VAL A 96 -20.54 -12.35 2.94
CA VAL A 96 -20.24 -13.79 3.00
C VAL A 96 -19.51 -14.31 1.76
N ALA A 97 -19.44 -13.52 0.69
CA ALA A 97 -18.81 -13.93 -0.56
C ALA A 97 -17.29 -13.80 -0.50
N ASP A 98 -16.57 -14.90 -0.77
CA ASP A 98 -15.12 -14.84 -1.05
C ASP A 98 -14.94 -14.37 -2.50
N VAL A 99 -14.36 -13.17 -2.66
CA VAL A 99 -14.16 -12.53 -3.96
C VAL A 99 -12.69 -12.46 -4.37
N THR A 100 -11.83 -13.18 -3.68
CA THR A 100 -10.35 -13.14 -3.83
C THR A 100 -9.89 -13.27 -5.28
N LEU A 101 -10.52 -14.16 -6.05
CA LEU A 101 -10.24 -14.35 -7.47
C LEU A 101 -11.09 -13.44 -8.34
N ALA A 102 -12.38 -13.29 -8.01
CA ALA A 102 -13.34 -12.53 -8.81
C ALA A 102 -12.95 -11.05 -8.99
N ILE A 103 -12.33 -10.44 -7.97
CA ILE A 103 -11.85 -9.05 -8.05
C ILE A 103 -10.70 -8.84 -9.05
N ARG A 104 -10.15 -9.89 -9.62
CA ARG A 104 -9.07 -9.84 -10.62
C ARG A 104 -9.56 -10.08 -12.05
N GLU A 105 -10.85 -10.36 -12.22
CA GLU A 105 -11.47 -10.52 -13.54
C GLU A 105 -11.36 -9.24 -14.38
N PRO A 106 -11.26 -9.35 -15.72
CA PRO A 106 -11.15 -8.19 -16.62
C PRO A 106 -12.27 -7.17 -16.40
N ARG A 107 -13.55 -7.59 -16.31
CA ARG A 107 -14.70 -6.73 -16.08
C ARG A 107 -14.57 -5.87 -14.81
N VAL A 108 -14.02 -6.45 -13.75
CA VAL A 108 -13.78 -5.71 -12.48
C VAL A 108 -12.61 -4.76 -12.64
N THR A 109 -11.54 -5.22 -13.31
CA THR A 109 -10.35 -4.40 -13.57
C THR A 109 -10.70 -3.14 -14.35
N ASP A 110 -11.59 -3.25 -15.35
CA ASP A 110 -12.03 -2.12 -16.16
C ASP A 110 -12.89 -1.13 -15.36
N ALA A 111 -13.68 -1.62 -14.40
CA ALA A 111 -14.55 -0.81 -13.55
C ALA A 111 -13.81 -0.05 -12.42
N VAL A 112 -12.61 -0.50 -12.01
CA VAL A 112 -11.89 0.05 -10.84
C VAL A 112 -11.63 1.56 -10.97
N SER A 113 -11.25 2.04 -12.14
CA SER A 113 -10.94 3.46 -12.34
C SER A 113 -12.17 4.36 -12.15
N GLY A 114 -13.36 3.86 -12.47
CA GLY A 114 -14.62 4.55 -12.21
C GLY A 114 -14.88 4.75 -10.71
N VAL A 115 -14.60 3.73 -9.93
CA VAL A 115 -14.74 3.75 -8.47
C VAL A 115 -13.66 4.60 -7.81
N ALA A 116 -12.39 4.37 -8.17
CA ALA A 116 -11.24 4.99 -7.51
C ALA A 116 -11.11 6.50 -7.78
N ARG A 117 -11.77 7.05 -8.80
CA ARG A 117 -11.76 8.50 -9.08
C ARG A 117 -12.70 9.32 -8.20
N VAL A 118 -13.65 8.67 -7.48
CA VAL A 118 -14.64 9.35 -6.64
C VAL A 118 -13.97 9.77 -5.32
N PRO A 119 -13.88 11.07 -5.00
CA PRO A 119 -13.13 11.56 -3.82
C PRO A 119 -13.67 10.99 -2.50
N GLU A 120 -14.98 10.94 -2.34
CA GLU A 120 -15.64 10.46 -1.11
C GLU A 120 -15.38 8.96 -0.89
N ILE A 121 -15.31 8.19 -1.98
CA ILE A 121 -14.92 6.77 -1.91
C ILE A 121 -13.48 6.64 -1.44
N ARG A 122 -12.58 7.47 -1.97
CA ARG A 122 -11.16 7.45 -1.55
C ARG A 122 -11.02 7.80 -0.08
N GLU A 123 -11.75 8.80 0.39
CA GLU A 123 -11.75 9.20 1.80
C GLU A 123 -12.21 8.05 2.70
N SER A 124 -13.34 7.42 2.38
CA SER A 124 -13.90 6.28 3.14
C SER A 124 -12.96 5.07 3.13
N VAL A 125 -12.40 4.74 1.96
CA VAL A 125 -11.48 3.60 1.82
C VAL A 125 -10.14 3.87 2.50
N ASN A 126 -9.62 5.10 2.46
CA ASN A 126 -8.41 5.48 3.21
C ASN A 126 -8.63 5.43 4.72
N ALA A 127 -9.81 5.83 5.21
CA ALA A 127 -10.18 5.66 6.62
C ALA A 127 -10.24 4.18 7.02
N LEU A 128 -10.79 3.32 6.15
CA LEU A 128 -10.79 1.87 6.35
C LEU A 128 -9.36 1.31 6.45
N PHE A 129 -8.44 1.71 5.58
CA PHE A 129 -7.04 1.25 5.64
C PHE A 129 -6.36 1.66 6.94
N ARG A 130 -6.51 2.92 7.36
CA ARG A 130 -5.95 3.39 8.65
C ARG A 130 -6.52 2.59 9.83
N ARG A 131 -7.81 2.27 9.82
CA ARG A 131 -8.43 1.42 10.83
C ARG A 131 -7.83 0.01 10.82
N LEU A 132 -7.72 -0.66 9.65
CA LEU A 132 -7.15 -2.00 9.54
C LEU A 132 -5.68 -2.05 10.04
N ILE A 133 -4.91 -1.01 9.76
CA ILE A 133 -3.53 -0.88 10.26
C ILE A 133 -3.53 -0.70 11.78
N GLY A 134 -4.37 0.21 12.30
CA GLY A 134 -4.42 0.54 13.73
C GLY A 134 -4.97 -0.57 14.61
N GLU A 135 -5.89 -1.38 14.09
CA GLU A 135 -6.47 -2.54 14.77
C GLU A 135 -5.60 -3.80 14.65
N SER A 136 -4.52 -3.75 13.85
CA SER A 136 -3.61 -4.87 13.68
C SER A 136 -2.84 -5.16 14.96
N ALA A 137 -2.90 -6.40 15.44
CA ALA A 137 -2.09 -6.89 16.55
C ALA A 137 -0.68 -7.37 16.13
N LEU A 138 -0.33 -7.16 14.85
CA LEU A 138 0.96 -7.59 14.28
C LEU A 138 2.08 -6.58 14.61
N PRO A 139 3.35 -7.02 14.66
CA PRO A 139 4.48 -6.13 14.92
C PRO A 139 4.67 -5.06 13.85
N GLY A 140 4.16 -5.30 12.64
CA GLY A 140 4.16 -4.35 11.54
C GLY A 140 3.22 -4.77 10.42
N VAL A 141 2.95 -3.84 9.49
CA VAL A 141 2.16 -4.07 8.28
C VAL A 141 2.87 -3.45 7.08
N VAL A 142 3.08 -4.23 6.04
CA VAL A 142 3.48 -3.74 4.72
C VAL A 142 2.21 -3.40 3.95
N VAL A 143 2.07 -2.14 3.60
CA VAL A 143 0.90 -1.60 2.89
C VAL A 143 1.32 -1.18 1.49
N GLU A 144 0.67 -1.71 0.46
CA GLU A 144 0.98 -1.36 -0.92
C GLU A 144 -0.17 -0.67 -1.63
N GLY A 145 0.16 0.31 -2.50
CA GLY A 145 -0.85 1.05 -3.25
C GLY A 145 -0.31 2.06 -4.27
N ARG A 146 -0.92 3.25 -4.28
CA ARG A 146 -0.58 4.38 -5.16
C ARG A 146 -0.33 5.69 -4.40
N ASP A 147 -0.87 5.83 -3.21
CA ASP A 147 -0.81 7.03 -2.38
C ASP A 147 -0.64 6.70 -0.90
N ILE A 148 -0.05 5.56 -0.64
CA ILE A 148 0.17 5.10 0.74
C ILE A 148 1.18 6.02 1.43
N THR A 149 2.27 6.35 0.73
CA THR A 149 3.38 7.16 1.25
C THR A 149 3.02 8.63 1.46
N THR A 150 1.90 9.10 0.87
CA THR A 150 1.53 10.53 0.86
C THR A 150 0.18 10.80 1.50
N VAL A 151 -0.77 9.85 1.46
CA VAL A 151 -2.15 10.06 1.92
C VAL A 151 -2.55 9.09 3.02
N VAL A 152 -2.34 7.78 2.82
CA VAL A 152 -2.82 6.76 3.78
C VAL A 152 -1.97 6.77 5.04
N ALA A 153 -0.63 6.73 4.88
CA ALA A 153 0.34 6.69 5.97
C ALA A 153 1.55 7.61 5.68
N PRO A 154 1.33 8.95 5.61
CA PRO A 154 2.39 9.92 5.28
C PRO A 154 3.49 9.96 6.36
N ASP A 155 3.15 9.58 7.60
CA ASP A 155 4.06 9.54 8.73
C ASP A 155 4.69 8.15 8.95
N ALA A 156 4.48 7.20 8.01
CA ALA A 156 5.10 5.89 8.11
C ALA A 156 6.63 6.01 8.19
N PRO A 157 7.28 5.28 9.12
CA PRO A 157 8.73 5.34 9.28
C PRO A 157 9.45 4.87 8.02
N VAL A 158 8.87 3.95 7.27
CA VAL A 158 9.42 3.43 6.01
C VAL A 158 8.47 3.76 4.86
N ARG A 159 8.94 4.57 3.92
CA ARG A 159 8.18 4.98 2.75
C ARG A 159 8.99 4.73 1.48
N ILE A 160 8.46 3.90 0.58
CA ILE A 160 9.15 3.42 -0.61
C ILE A 160 8.30 3.69 -1.85
N LEU A 161 8.95 4.17 -2.91
CA LEU A 161 8.42 4.15 -4.27
C LEU A 161 9.14 3.05 -5.05
N LEU A 162 8.45 1.93 -5.28
CA LEU A 162 8.97 0.81 -6.08
C LEU A 162 8.64 1.02 -7.56
N THR A 163 9.66 1.24 -8.37
CA THR A 163 9.53 1.50 -9.80
C THR A 163 10.30 0.51 -10.66
N ALA A 164 10.04 0.53 -11.95
CA ALA A 164 10.82 -0.09 -13.00
C ALA A 164 10.51 0.60 -14.34
N SER A 165 11.37 0.43 -15.35
CA SER A 165 11.11 1.00 -16.68
C SER A 165 9.79 0.49 -17.26
N PRO A 166 9.14 1.26 -18.14
CA PRO A 166 7.89 0.83 -18.80
C PRO A 166 8.01 -0.51 -19.51
N GLU A 167 9.16 -0.78 -20.16
CA GLU A 167 9.43 -2.01 -20.90
C GLU A 167 9.50 -3.22 -19.95
N VAL A 168 10.21 -3.08 -18.84
CA VAL A 168 10.34 -4.14 -17.82
C VAL A 168 8.98 -4.41 -17.17
N ARG A 169 8.20 -3.38 -16.88
CA ARG A 169 6.84 -3.54 -16.32
C ARG A 169 5.89 -4.26 -17.28
N ALA A 170 5.96 -3.92 -18.57
CA ALA A 170 5.18 -4.57 -19.62
C ALA A 170 5.59 -6.05 -19.76
N ALA A 171 6.90 -6.35 -19.78
CA ALA A 171 7.41 -7.71 -19.87
C ALA A 171 6.97 -8.57 -18.66
N ARG A 172 7.09 -8.04 -17.42
CA ARG A 172 6.63 -8.73 -16.21
C ARG A 172 5.14 -9.04 -16.27
N ARG A 173 4.34 -8.06 -16.70
CA ARG A 173 2.88 -8.24 -16.79
C ARG A 173 2.48 -9.22 -17.89
N SER A 174 3.17 -9.23 -19.03
CA SER A 174 2.93 -10.20 -20.11
C SER A 174 3.23 -11.64 -19.66
N ALA A 175 4.25 -11.83 -18.84
CA ALA A 175 4.55 -13.14 -18.26
C ALA A 175 3.47 -13.67 -17.30
N GLU A 176 2.71 -12.75 -16.65
CA GLU A 176 1.59 -13.10 -15.76
C GLU A 176 0.28 -13.36 -16.53
N VAL A 177 0.09 -12.74 -17.70
CA VAL A 177 -1.16 -12.78 -18.49
C VAL A 177 -0.91 -13.52 -19.78
N THR A 178 -1.08 -14.85 -19.76
CA THR A 178 -0.80 -15.72 -20.91
C THR A 178 -1.86 -15.65 -22.03
N THR A 179 -2.97 -14.92 -21.84
CA THR A 179 -4.12 -14.88 -22.76
C THR A 179 -4.14 -13.65 -23.67
N GLN A 180 -3.19 -12.71 -23.54
CA GLN A 180 -3.13 -11.46 -24.30
C GLN A 180 -1.74 -11.31 -24.94
N ASP A 181 -1.67 -10.65 -26.10
CA ASP A 181 -0.39 -10.29 -26.72
C ASP A 181 0.32 -9.17 -25.93
N ALA A 182 1.65 -9.11 -26.07
CA ALA A 182 2.48 -8.19 -25.29
C ALA A 182 2.17 -6.70 -25.56
N ALA A 183 1.74 -6.34 -26.78
CA ALA A 183 1.40 -4.97 -27.13
C ALA A 183 0.11 -4.53 -26.42
N SER A 184 -0.91 -5.39 -26.44
CA SER A 184 -2.17 -5.16 -25.70
C SER A 184 -1.96 -5.01 -24.20
N VAL A 185 -1.05 -5.78 -23.62
CA VAL A 185 -0.69 -5.69 -22.20
C VAL A 185 0.02 -4.36 -21.88
N ALA A 186 0.97 -3.95 -22.73
CA ALA A 186 1.67 -2.66 -22.56
C ALA A 186 0.71 -1.48 -22.65
N ASP A 187 -0.20 -1.46 -23.62
CA ASP A 187 -1.23 -0.45 -23.79
C ASP A 187 -2.19 -0.40 -22.58
N ALA A 188 -2.59 -1.56 -22.05
CA ALA A 188 -3.45 -1.62 -20.87
C ALA A 188 -2.77 -1.05 -19.62
N LEU A 189 -1.47 -1.35 -19.42
CA LEU A 189 -0.68 -0.76 -18.35
C LEU A 189 -0.57 0.76 -18.48
N HIS A 190 -0.27 1.24 -19.68
CA HIS A 190 -0.14 2.67 -19.96
C HIS A 190 -1.46 3.43 -19.72
N ARG A 191 -2.59 2.89 -20.21
CA ARG A 191 -3.91 3.48 -19.94
C ARG A 191 -4.24 3.51 -18.46
N ARG A 192 -3.89 2.46 -17.72
CA ARG A 192 -4.13 2.39 -16.28
C ARG A 192 -3.29 3.41 -15.53
N ASP A 193 -1.99 3.46 -15.78
CA ASP A 193 -1.10 4.45 -15.13
C ASP A 193 -1.56 5.88 -15.47
N ALA A 194 -1.95 6.16 -16.73
CA ALA A 194 -2.48 7.46 -17.12
C ALA A 194 -3.81 7.80 -16.44
N SER A 195 -4.66 6.80 -16.17
CA SER A 195 -5.90 7.01 -15.40
C SER A 195 -5.62 7.26 -13.93
N ASP A 196 -4.76 6.45 -13.31
CA ASP A 196 -4.40 6.55 -11.90
C ASP A 196 -3.66 7.88 -11.61
N SER A 197 -2.78 8.34 -12.53
CA SER A 197 -2.03 9.61 -12.41
C SER A 197 -2.89 10.87 -12.45
N LYS A 198 -4.13 10.80 -12.94
CA LYS A 198 -5.06 11.93 -12.87
C LYS A 198 -5.58 12.17 -11.45
N VAL A 199 -5.46 11.20 -10.58
CA VAL A 199 -5.98 11.23 -9.22
C VAL A 199 -4.87 11.39 -8.19
N VAL A 200 -3.73 10.71 -8.39
CA VAL A 200 -2.59 10.72 -7.47
C VAL A 200 -1.28 10.64 -8.22
N ASP A 201 -0.25 11.33 -7.72
CA ASP A 201 1.13 11.16 -8.21
C ASP A 201 1.78 9.99 -7.49
N PHE A 202 2.02 8.91 -8.22
CA PHE A 202 2.74 7.72 -7.76
C PHE A 202 3.96 7.42 -8.66
N LEU A 203 4.34 8.37 -9.49
CA LEU A 203 5.51 8.27 -10.37
C LEU A 203 6.68 9.07 -9.82
N THR A 204 6.40 10.08 -9.00
CA THR A 204 7.38 10.96 -8.38
C THR A 204 7.46 10.69 -6.88
N ALA A 205 8.67 10.46 -6.36
CA ALA A 205 8.86 10.27 -4.93
C ALA A 205 8.65 11.59 -4.17
N ALA A 206 7.75 11.58 -3.19
CA ALA A 206 7.60 12.70 -2.26
C ALA A 206 8.83 12.84 -1.33
N PRO A 207 9.05 13.99 -0.70
CA PRO A 207 10.15 14.17 0.25
C PRO A 207 10.19 13.08 1.32
N GLY A 208 11.37 12.47 1.48
CA GLY A 208 11.60 11.39 2.44
C GLY A 208 11.10 10.00 1.99
N VAL A 209 10.59 9.85 0.78
CA VAL A 209 10.28 8.56 0.16
C VAL A 209 11.53 8.04 -0.55
N VAL A 210 11.93 6.80 -0.25
CA VAL A 210 13.08 6.13 -0.87
C VAL A 210 12.64 5.48 -2.19
N VAL A 211 13.33 5.79 -3.28
CA VAL A 211 13.09 5.13 -4.57
C VAL A 211 13.85 3.82 -4.64
N VAL A 212 13.15 2.75 -4.95
CA VAL A 212 13.74 1.45 -5.30
C VAL A 212 13.43 1.20 -6.78
N ASP A 213 14.42 1.42 -7.64
CA ASP A 213 14.32 1.10 -9.05
C ASP A 213 14.71 -0.36 -9.27
N SER A 214 13.77 -1.15 -9.73
CA SER A 214 13.92 -2.58 -9.96
C SER A 214 14.10 -2.94 -11.44
N THR A 215 14.47 -1.99 -12.29
CA THR A 215 14.62 -2.19 -13.73
C THR A 215 15.58 -3.34 -14.04
N ASP A 216 16.74 -3.34 -13.37
CA ASP A 216 17.80 -4.34 -13.58
C ASP A 216 17.84 -5.42 -12.47
N LEU A 217 16.82 -5.46 -11.61
CA LEU A 217 16.76 -6.40 -10.49
C LEU A 217 15.80 -7.56 -10.79
N ASP A 218 16.21 -8.76 -10.42
CA ASP A 218 15.28 -9.89 -10.33
C ASP A 218 14.36 -9.76 -9.10
N PHE A 219 13.44 -10.72 -8.95
CA PHE A 219 12.46 -10.72 -7.84
C PHE A 219 13.15 -10.73 -6.47
N ASN A 220 14.14 -11.62 -6.27
CA ASN A 220 14.82 -11.77 -4.98
C ASN A 220 15.68 -10.55 -4.65
N GLN A 221 16.37 -10.00 -5.64
CA GLN A 221 17.15 -8.76 -5.51
C GLN A 221 16.24 -7.56 -5.16
N THR A 222 15.07 -7.48 -5.79
CA THR A 222 14.09 -6.43 -5.47
C THR A 222 13.57 -6.55 -4.04
N VAL A 223 13.26 -7.77 -3.59
CA VAL A 223 12.86 -8.02 -2.19
C VAL A 223 13.98 -7.62 -1.23
N ALA A 224 15.22 -8.02 -1.52
CA ALA A 224 16.38 -7.66 -0.70
C ALA A 224 16.55 -6.13 -0.60
N ALA A 225 16.46 -5.40 -1.72
CA ALA A 225 16.55 -3.95 -1.74
C ALA A 225 15.46 -3.28 -0.87
N VAL A 226 14.22 -3.80 -0.90
CA VAL A 226 13.14 -3.32 -0.03
C VAL A 226 13.45 -3.60 1.45
N LEU A 227 13.94 -4.79 1.78
CA LEU A 227 14.31 -5.15 3.15
C LEU A 227 15.47 -4.31 3.68
N ASP A 228 16.46 -4.00 2.84
CA ASP A 228 17.57 -3.11 3.19
C ASP A 228 17.09 -1.71 3.57
N VAL A 229 16.12 -1.16 2.83
CA VAL A 229 15.50 0.14 3.18
C VAL A 229 14.79 0.05 4.53
N VAL A 230 14.04 -1.03 4.79
CA VAL A 230 13.36 -1.24 6.09
C VAL A 230 14.37 -1.29 7.21
N GLN A 231 15.42 -2.09 7.08
CA GLN A 231 16.46 -2.24 8.09
C GLN A 231 17.21 -0.92 8.35
N ALA A 232 17.66 -0.23 7.29
CA ALA A 232 18.36 1.04 7.42
C ALA A 232 17.53 2.11 8.13
N THR A 233 16.20 2.09 7.95
CA THR A 233 15.30 3.07 8.55
C THR A 233 14.97 2.70 10.01
N THR A 234 14.78 1.42 10.31
CA THR A 234 14.42 0.96 11.67
C THR A 234 15.61 0.89 12.62
N LEU A 235 16.85 0.68 12.12
CA LEU A 235 18.05 0.62 12.94
C LEU A 235 18.62 2.01 13.32
N ARG A 236 18.39 3.04 12.50
CA ARG A 236 18.88 4.42 12.78
C ARG A 236 18.41 4.98 14.12
N PRO A 237 17.14 4.86 14.55
CA PRO A 237 16.70 5.33 15.85
C PRO A 237 17.38 4.61 17.03
N ALA A 238 17.61 3.30 16.92
CA ALA A 238 18.24 2.50 17.96
C ALA A 238 19.73 2.87 18.16
N GLN A 239 20.45 3.21 17.08
CA GLN A 239 21.84 3.66 17.15
C GLN A 239 21.95 5.10 17.68
N ALA A 240 21.06 5.99 17.27
CA ALA A 240 21.01 7.36 17.78
C ALA A 240 20.71 7.42 19.28
N LEU A 241 19.80 6.58 19.78
CA LEU A 241 19.50 6.43 21.21
C LEU A 241 20.69 5.85 21.99
N ARG A 242 21.43 4.88 21.45
CA ARG A 242 22.64 4.34 22.08
C ARG A 242 23.78 5.35 22.12
N GLN A 243 23.93 6.21 21.10
CA GLN A 243 24.93 7.27 21.08
C GLN A 243 24.55 8.44 22.01
N ALA A 244 23.25 8.73 22.18
CA ALA A 244 22.77 9.73 23.13
C ALA A 244 22.92 9.28 24.61
N GLN A 245 22.95 7.98 24.86
CA GLN A 245 23.24 7.37 26.17
C GLN A 245 24.75 7.05 26.31
N GLY A 246 25.63 8.00 25.95
CA GLY A 246 27.05 7.88 26.02
C GLY A 246 27.55 7.30 27.34
N PRO A 247 28.85 6.81 27.46
CA PRO A 247 29.39 6.10 28.60
C PRO A 247 29.55 7.02 29.82
N GLY A 248 28.46 7.36 30.45
CA GLY A 248 28.39 8.24 31.62
C GLY A 248 27.57 7.60 32.71
N ASP A 249 28.14 6.73 33.53
CA ASP A 249 28.00 6.69 34.97
C ASP A 249 28.42 5.34 35.58
N ALA A 250 29.61 4.86 35.20
CA ALA A 250 30.23 3.73 35.92
C ALA A 250 31.25 4.18 37.01
N ARG A 251 31.34 5.48 37.32
CA ARG A 251 32.36 6.02 38.26
C ARG A 251 31.82 6.62 39.57
N LYS A 252 30.60 6.32 40.00
CA LYS A 252 30.08 6.81 41.29
C LYS A 252 29.60 5.72 42.27
N ARG A 253 30.16 4.52 42.25
CA ARG A 253 29.91 3.51 43.30
C ARG A 253 31.17 2.84 43.81
N ALA A 254 32.23 3.58 43.99
CA ALA A 254 33.45 3.06 44.66
C ALA A 254 34.10 4.17 45.50
N THR A 255 33.38 4.72 46.47
CA THR A 255 33.93 5.38 47.67
C THR A 255 32.75 5.72 48.60
N SER A 256 32.40 4.81 49.49
CA SER A 256 31.97 5.01 50.87
C SER A 256 31.88 3.65 51.55
#